data_2dc98735db517fc66924517bb1c88e42
#
_entry.id   2dc98735db517fc66924517bb1c88e42
#
_cell.length_a   1.000
_cell.length_b   1.000
_cell.length_c   1.000
_cell.angle_alpha   90.00
_cell.angle_beta   90.00
_cell.angle_gamma   90.00
#
_symmetry.space_group_name_H-M   'P 1'
#
loop_
_entity.id
_entity.type
_entity.pdbx_description
1 polymer ?
#
loop_
_entity_poly.entity_id
_entity_poly.type
_entity_poly.pdbx_seq_one_letter_code
_entity_poly.pdbx_strand_id
1 'polypeptide(L)'
;MQVRAKKSLGQHFLKDLDAAKRIVDGLQPNGAYNKVLEIGPGMGVLTQFLVKKTEYQTSLIEIDQESVAYLRKNYLEFTGPRLIDGDFLRYPLEDIFGEEKFGIVGNFPYFISTQIFFRVLEYKDQCVEIVGMLQKEVAVRLAAKPGNKDYGILSVLLQAHYDIEYLFSLGPEVFTPPPKVNSGVIRLVRNWDKKLECDPAKFKALVKMAFNQRRKTLRNALRSLQLSDHPLLTKRAEQLGVPEFTELTELWKAQGYPGA
;
A
#
# COMPACT_ATOMS: atom_id res chain seq x y z
N MET A 1 1.29 -2.67 31.80
CA MET A 1 1.98 -3.72 31.04
C MET A 1 2.72 -2.98 29.92
N GLN A 2 4.02 -3.17 29.77
CA GLN A 2 4.78 -2.47 28.72
C GLN A 2 5.01 -3.47 27.59
N VAL A 3 4.48 -3.17 26.39
CA VAL A 3 4.70 -3.99 25.19
C VAL A 3 6.16 -3.84 24.73
N ARG A 4 6.84 -4.95 24.48
CA ARG A 4 8.22 -4.95 23.99
C ARG A 4 8.24 -5.07 22.48
N ALA A 5 9.08 -4.25 21.83
CA ALA A 5 9.25 -4.33 20.38
C ALA A 5 9.87 -5.67 19.97
N LYS A 6 9.21 -6.39 19.08
CA LYS A 6 9.63 -7.70 18.56
C LYS A 6 10.35 -7.52 17.22
N LYS A 7 11.63 -7.90 17.17
CA LYS A 7 12.43 -7.84 15.93
C LYS A 7 11.82 -8.69 14.80
N SER A 8 11.24 -9.86 15.16
CA SER A 8 10.56 -10.75 14.22
C SER A 8 9.34 -10.12 13.53
N LEU A 9 8.73 -9.11 14.16
CA LEU A 9 7.61 -8.35 13.63
C LEU A 9 8.04 -6.97 13.07
N GLY A 10 9.36 -6.69 13.05
CA GLY A 10 9.88 -5.42 12.55
C GLY A 10 9.32 -4.18 13.24
N GLN A 11 8.98 -4.29 14.53
CA GLN A 11 8.31 -3.23 15.27
C GLN A 11 9.25 -2.07 15.62
N HIS A 12 8.84 -0.87 15.23
CA HIS A 12 9.41 0.42 15.60
C HIS A 12 8.25 1.31 16.05
N PHE A 13 8.11 1.49 17.36
CA PHE A 13 7.01 2.29 17.91
C PHE A 13 7.28 3.77 17.72
N LEU A 14 6.39 4.45 17.03
CA LEU A 14 6.41 5.91 16.87
C LEU A 14 6.16 6.56 18.25
N LYS A 15 7.00 7.55 18.62
CA LYS A 15 6.87 8.32 19.87
C LYS A 15 6.35 9.74 19.63
N ASP A 16 6.59 10.26 18.43
CA ASP A 16 6.23 11.63 18.06
C ASP A 16 4.72 11.74 17.84
N LEU A 17 4.05 12.40 18.76
CA LEU A 17 2.60 12.57 18.72
C LEU A 17 2.13 13.53 17.64
N ASP A 18 2.95 14.53 17.30
CA ASP A 18 2.63 15.46 16.20
C ASP A 18 2.72 14.73 14.85
N ALA A 19 3.73 13.89 14.67
CA ALA A 19 3.82 13.02 13.51
C ALA A 19 2.63 12.05 13.43
N ALA A 20 2.26 11.42 14.54
CA ALA A 20 1.10 10.53 14.64
C ALA A 20 -0.20 11.24 14.26
N LYS A 21 -0.41 12.44 14.79
CA LYS A 21 -1.57 13.28 14.45
C LYS A 21 -1.60 13.62 12.95
N ARG A 22 -0.47 14.04 12.38
CA ARG A 22 -0.35 14.37 10.95
C ARG A 22 -0.63 13.17 10.04
N ILE A 23 -0.25 11.96 10.44
CA ILE A 23 -0.58 10.73 9.71
C ILE A 23 -2.10 10.53 9.69
N VAL A 24 -2.75 10.63 10.84
CA VAL A 24 -4.22 10.48 10.96
C VAL A 24 -4.97 11.58 10.20
N ASP A 25 -4.50 12.83 10.28
CA ASP A 25 -5.09 13.95 9.56
C ASP A 25 -4.85 13.89 8.04
N GLY A 26 -3.95 13.02 7.59
CA GLY A 26 -3.76 12.69 6.18
C GLY A 26 -4.97 11.98 5.57
N LEU A 27 -5.80 11.29 6.37
CA LEU A 27 -7.07 10.72 5.92
C LEU A 27 -8.09 11.84 5.68
N GLN A 28 -8.71 11.84 4.50
CA GLN A 28 -9.69 12.84 4.09
C GLN A 28 -10.90 12.15 3.44
N PRO A 29 -11.78 11.52 4.22
CA PRO A 29 -12.88 10.70 3.68
C PRO A 29 -13.86 11.47 2.79
N ASN A 30 -14.11 12.75 3.08
CA ASN A 30 -14.98 13.66 2.30
C ASN A 30 -16.32 13.00 1.87
N GLY A 31 -16.87 12.12 2.71
CA GLY A 31 -18.09 11.36 2.44
C GLY A 31 -17.92 10.15 1.51
N ALA A 32 -16.71 9.85 1.04
CA ALA A 32 -16.47 8.72 0.14
C ALA A 32 -16.45 7.36 0.86
N TYR A 33 -16.17 7.36 2.16
CA TYR A 33 -16.20 6.19 3.05
C TYR A 33 -16.42 6.65 4.50
N ASN A 34 -16.90 5.74 5.35
CA ASN A 34 -17.15 5.97 6.78
C ASN A 34 -16.55 4.87 7.67
N LYS A 35 -15.70 4.02 7.11
CA LYS A 35 -14.98 2.96 7.83
C LYS A 35 -13.48 3.10 7.57
N VAL A 36 -12.67 2.90 8.62
CA VAL A 36 -11.21 2.95 8.56
C VAL A 36 -10.63 1.74 9.27
N LEU A 37 -9.60 1.13 8.69
CA LEU A 37 -8.81 0.08 9.32
C LEU A 37 -7.43 0.61 9.68
N GLU A 38 -7.06 0.56 10.95
CA GLU A 38 -5.67 0.75 11.37
C GLU A 38 -4.94 -0.60 11.34
N ILE A 39 -3.85 -0.67 10.58
CA ILE A 39 -3.01 -1.87 10.49
C ILE A 39 -1.83 -1.74 11.45
N GLY A 40 -1.70 -2.70 12.37
CA GLY A 40 -0.60 -2.77 13.31
C GLY A 40 -0.58 -1.59 14.30
N PRO A 41 -1.67 -1.35 15.06
CA PRO A 41 -1.77 -0.25 16.00
C PRO A 41 -0.70 -0.28 17.11
N GLY A 42 -0.14 -1.45 17.43
CA GLY A 42 0.83 -1.61 18.49
C GLY A 42 0.29 -1.14 19.84
N MET A 43 0.91 -0.10 20.42
CA MET A 43 0.42 0.53 21.65
C MET A 43 -0.59 1.67 21.40
N GLY A 44 -1.11 1.83 20.20
CA GLY A 44 -2.20 2.76 19.89
C GLY A 44 -1.75 4.22 19.68
N VAL A 45 -0.54 4.45 19.17
CA VAL A 45 -0.06 5.81 18.95
C VAL A 45 -0.89 6.59 17.92
N LEU A 46 -1.38 5.92 16.86
CA LEU A 46 -2.33 6.53 15.93
C LEU A 46 -3.76 6.40 16.47
N THR A 47 -4.09 5.26 17.07
CA THR A 47 -5.40 4.92 17.63
C THR A 47 -5.94 6.03 18.54
N GLN A 48 -5.10 6.66 19.40
CA GLN A 48 -5.51 7.76 20.30
C GLN A 48 -6.05 9.00 19.57
N PHE A 49 -5.69 9.18 18.31
CA PHE A 49 -6.23 10.24 17.45
C PHE A 49 -7.42 9.76 16.63
N LEU A 50 -7.38 8.49 16.19
CA LEU A 50 -8.48 7.89 15.42
C LEU A 50 -9.76 7.78 16.23
N VAL A 51 -9.68 7.46 17.52
CA VAL A 51 -10.85 7.36 18.41
C VAL A 51 -11.61 8.67 18.55
N LYS A 52 -10.96 9.81 18.32
CA LYS A 52 -11.55 11.16 18.40
C LYS A 52 -12.23 11.60 17.11
N LYS A 53 -12.05 10.86 16.03
CA LYS A 53 -12.67 11.15 14.73
C LYS A 53 -14.12 10.64 14.74
N THR A 54 -15.03 11.48 14.32
CA THR A 54 -16.47 11.17 14.24
C THR A 54 -16.94 10.94 12.81
N GLU A 55 -16.08 11.25 11.83
CA GLU A 55 -16.37 11.15 10.41
C GLU A 55 -16.37 9.68 9.90
N TYR A 56 -15.75 8.79 10.69
CA TYR A 56 -15.66 7.38 10.35
C TYR A 56 -15.55 6.49 11.58
N GLN A 57 -15.97 5.25 11.43
CA GLN A 57 -15.77 4.21 12.42
C GLN A 57 -14.45 3.49 12.18
N THR A 58 -13.59 3.48 13.21
CA THR A 58 -12.29 2.79 13.13
C THR A 58 -12.39 1.34 13.63
N SER A 59 -11.74 0.42 12.91
CA SER A 59 -11.40 -0.93 13.36
C SER A 59 -9.88 -1.08 13.39
N LEU A 60 -9.38 -1.96 14.24
CA LEU A 60 -7.95 -2.23 14.44
C LEU A 60 -7.66 -3.68 14.06
N ILE A 61 -6.56 -3.95 13.36
CA ILE A 61 -6.06 -5.30 13.12
C ILE A 61 -4.62 -5.42 13.60
N GLU A 62 -4.37 -6.35 14.52
CA GLU A 62 -3.08 -6.54 15.17
C GLU A 62 -2.74 -8.03 15.29
N ILE A 63 -1.52 -8.41 14.95
CA ILE A 63 -1.03 -9.79 15.02
C ILE A 63 -0.30 -10.08 16.34
N ASP A 64 0.24 -9.04 16.99
CA ASP A 64 1.00 -9.19 18.22
C ASP A 64 0.08 -9.27 19.43
N GLN A 65 0.05 -10.44 20.08
CA GLN A 65 -0.80 -10.75 21.24
C GLN A 65 -0.59 -9.80 22.43
N GLU A 66 0.65 -9.33 22.65
CA GLU A 66 0.93 -8.37 23.71
C GLU A 66 0.31 -7.02 23.41
N SER A 67 0.38 -6.59 22.14
CA SER A 67 -0.26 -5.37 21.66
C SER A 67 -1.79 -5.49 21.71
N VAL A 68 -2.36 -6.62 21.31
CA VAL A 68 -3.81 -6.89 21.42
C VAL A 68 -4.28 -6.80 22.88
N ALA A 69 -3.55 -7.43 23.80
CA ALA A 69 -3.88 -7.37 25.23
C ALA A 69 -3.79 -5.93 25.79
N TYR A 70 -2.77 -5.18 25.33
CA TYR A 70 -2.60 -3.78 25.71
C TYR A 70 -3.77 -2.92 25.21
N LEU A 71 -4.15 -3.09 23.94
CA LEU A 71 -5.25 -2.32 23.31
C LEU A 71 -6.60 -2.63 24.00
N ARG A 72 -6.91 -3.90 24.27
CA ARG A 72 -8.12 -4.29 24.99
C ARG A 72 -8.25 -3.62 26.36
N LYS A 73 -7.11 -3.40 27.03
CA LYS A 73 -7.09 -2.78 28.36
C LYS A 73 -7.22 -1.26 28.31
N ASN A 74 -6.61 -0.60 27.30
CA ASN A 74 -6.42 0.85 27.30
C ASN A 74 -7.36 1.58 26.34
N TYR A 75 -8.01 0.86 25.42
CA TYR A 75 -8.92 1.42 24.40
C TYR A 75 -10.23 0.64 24.38
N LEU A 76 -11.06 0.87 25.40
CA LEU A 76 -12.33 0.16 25.59
C LEU A 76 -13.32 0.38 24.44
N GLU A 77 -13.17 1.45 23.69
CA GLU A 77 -13.95 1.78 22.48
C GLU A 77 -13.77 0.75 21.38
N PHE A 78 -12.62 0.03 21.34
CA PHE A 78 -12.31 -1.00 20.38
C PHE A 78 -12.52 -2.43 20.90
N THR A 79 -13.41 -2.60 21.86
CA THR A 79 -13.81 -3.94 22.32
C THR A 79 -14.71 -4.65 21.29
N GLY A 80 -14.72 -5.99 21.35
CA GLY A 80 -15.53 -6.79 20.43
C GLY A 80 -14.98 -6.81 19.00
N PRO A 81 -15.85 -6.73 17.97
CA PRO A 81 -15.46 -6.97 16.58
C PRO A 81 -14.56 -5.88 15.97
N ARG A 82 -14.37 -4.74 16.65
CA ARG A 82 -13.53 -3.66 16.14
C ARG A 82 -12.04 -3.81 16.45
N LEU A 83 -11.66 -4.74 17.32
CA LEU A 83 -10.27 -5.13 17.55
C LEU A 83 -10.06 -6.56 17.06
N ILE A 84 -9.50 -6.68 15.88
CA ILE A 84 -9.24 -7.94 15.20
C ILE A 84 -7.85 -8.45 15.62
N ASP A 85 -7.81 -9.62 16.24
CA ASP A 85 -6.61 -10.36 16.52
C ASP A 85 -6.28 -11.22 15.28
N GLY A 86 -5.39 -10.72 14.42
CA GLY A 86 -5.15 -11.38 13.15
C GLY A 86 -4.07 -10.75 12.27
N ASP A 87 -3.70 -11.50 11.24
CA ASP A 87 -2.75 -11.07 10.21
C ASP A 87 -3.49 -10.38 9.08
N PHE A 88 -3.27 -9.08 8.89
CA PHE A 88 -3.85 -8.31 7.78
C PHE A 88 -3.64 -8.95 6.41
N LEU A 89 -2.51 -9.59 6.18
CA LEU A 89 -2.20 -10.21 4.88
C LEU A 89 -3.08 -11.43 4.56
N ARG A 90 -3.73 -12.01 5.59
CA ARG A 90 -4.54 -13.24 5.47
C ARG A 90 -5.98 -13.06 5.87
N TYR A 91 -6.28 -12.06 6.73
CA TYR A 91 -7.62 -11.86 7.24
C TYR A 91 -8.58 -11.44 6.10
N PRO A 92 -9.75 -12.06 5.99
CA PRO A 92 -10.76 -11.69 4.99
C PRO A 92 -11.35 -10.32 5.35
N LEU A 93 -11.08 -9.28 4.54
CA LEU A 93 -11.54 -7.92 4.82
C LEU A 93 -13.06 -7.78 4.63
N GLU A 94 -13.68 -8.66 3.90
CA GLU A 94 -15.14 -8.80 3.76
C GLU A 94 -15.83 -9.08 5.10
N ASP A 95 -15.18 -9.74 6.05
CA ASP A 95 -15.71 -9.95 7.41
C ASP A 95 -15.76 -8.66 8.24
N ILE A 96 -14.97 -7.65 7.86
CA ILE A 96 -14.93 -6.35 8.54
C ILE A 96 -15.87 -5.36 7.84
N PHE A 97 -15.84 -5.33 6.50
CA PHE A 97 -16.45 -4.28 5.71
C PHE A 97 -17.64 -4.71 4.87
N GLY A 98 -17.82 -6.05 4.66
CA GLY A 98 -18.79 -6.53 3.66
C GLY A 98 -18.45 -5.93 2.29
N GLU A 99 -19.42 -5.26 1.68
CA GLU A 99 -19.26 -4.55 0.40
C GLU A 99 -19.00 -3.04 0.58
N GLU A 100 -18.86 -2.56 1.83
CA GLU A 100 -18.69 -1.13 2.09
C GLU A 100 -17.30 -0.63 1.70
N LYS A 101 -17.23 0.64 1.35
CA LYS A 101 -15.97 1.34 1.09
C LYS A 101 -15.27 1.71 2.40
N PHE A 102 -13.94 1.65 2.38
CA PHE A 102 -13.13 1.90 3.56
C PHE A 102 -11.82 2.61 3.24
N GLY A 103 -11.23 3.20 4.28
CA GLY A 103 -9.86 3.72 4.28
C GLY A 103 -8.94 2.84 5.11
N ILE A 104 -7.64 2.95 4.86
CA ILE A 104 -6.57 2.26 5.62
C ILE A 104 -5.61 3.31 6.17
N VAL A 105 -5.17 3.11 7.42
CA VAL A 105 -4.10 3.90 8.02
C VAL A 105 -3.14 3.01 8.80
N GLY A 106 -1.87 3.40 8.92
CA GLY A 106 -0.95 2.66 9.79
C GLY A 106 0.50 3.12 9.72
N ASN A 107 1.23 2.75 10.78
CA ASN A 107 2.68 2.68 10.79
C ASN A 107 3.06 1.27 10.32
N PHE A 108 3.18 1.06 9.00
CA PHE A 108 3.32 -0.27 8.44
C PHE A 108 4.66 -0.91 8.78
N PRO A 109 4.68 -2.18 9.26
CA PRO A 109 5.93 -2.90 9.45
C PRO A 109 6.72 -2.96 8.13
N TYR A 110 7.99 -2.56 8.17
CA TYR A 110 8.79 -2.34 6.95
C TYR A 110 8.91 -3.59 6.07
N PHE A 111 9.03 -4.76 6.69
CA PHE A 111 9.26 -6.02 5.97
C PHE A 111 8.03 -6.54 5.21
N ILE A 112 6.81 -6.08 5.56
CA ILE A 112 5.57 -6.45 4.86
C ILE A 112 4.93 -5.28 4.10
N SER A 113 5.52 -4.08 4.13
CA SER A 113 4.89 -2.88 3.56
C SER A 113 4.51 -3.07 2.08
N THR A 114 5.36 -3.70 1.28
CA THR A 114 5.04 -4.02 -0.12
C THR A 114 3.91 -5.04 -0.26
N GLN A 115 3.81 -6.01 0.65
CA GLN A 115 2.75 -7.01 0.66
C GLN A 115 1.40 -6.39 1.02
N ILE A 116 1.39 -5.40 1.94
CA ILE A 116 0.19 -4.60 2.27
C ILE A 116 -0.38 -3.96 1.00
N PHE A 117 0.45 -3.33 0.16
CA PHE A 117 -0.02 -2.71 -1.08
C PHE A 117 -0.47 -3.72 -2.13
N PHE A 118 0.13 -4.91 -2.21
CA PHE A 118 -0.42 -5.97 -3.04
C PHE A 118 -1.79 -6.43 -2.56
N ARG A 119 -1.98 -6.53 -1.24
CA ARG A 119 -3.28 -6.87 -0.66
C ARG A 119 -4.33 -5.77 -0.90
N VAL A 120 -3.95 -4.50 -0.78
CA VAL A 120 -4.81 -3.36 -1.13
C VAL A 120 -5.31 -3.44 -2.58
N LEU A 121 -4.46 -3.84 -3.53
CA LEU A 121 -4.86 -4.00 -4.93
C LEU A 121 -5.94 -5.08 -5.14
N GLU A 122 -6.04 -6.08 -4.25
CA GLU A 122 -7.11 -7.07 -4.29
C GLU A 122 -8.47 -6.47 -3.91
N TYR A 123 -8.45 -5.43 -3.04
CA TYR A 123 -9.63 -4.69 -2.58
C TYR A 123 -9.74 -3.28 -3.17
N LYS A 124 -9.13 -3.02 -4.34
CA LYS A 124 -9.07 -1.70 -4.98
C LYS A 124 -10.44 -1.07 -5.28
N ASP A 125 -11.49 -1.89 -5.36
CA ASP A 125 -12.85 -1.42 -5.65
C ASP A 125 -13.61 -1.00 -4.38
N GLN A 126 -13.06 -1.31 -3.18
CA GLN A 126 -13.60 -0.93 -1.87
C GLN A 126 -12.62 -0.04 -1.09
N CYS A 127 -11.30 -0.26 -1.19
CA CYS A 127 -10.29 0.55 -0.51
C CYS A 127 -10.12 1.89 -1.21
N VAL A 128 -10.70 2.95 -0.63
CA VAL A 128 -10.76 4.28 -1.26
C VAL A 128 -9.54 5.12 -0.95
N GLU A 129 -8.99 5.02 0.26
CA GLU A 129 -7.87 5.84 0.67
C GLU A 129 -6.93 5.07 1.59
N ILE A 130 -5.63 5.31 1.42
CA ILE A 130 -4.61 4.74 2.29
C ILE A 130 -3.67 5.86 2.73
N VAL A 131 -3.43 5.98 4.03
CA VAL A 131 -2.36 6.80 4.59
C VAL A 131 -1.41 5.90 5.35
N GLY A 132 -0.19 5.75 4.85
CA GLY A 132 0.77 4.81 5.42
C GLY A 132 2.15 5.40 5.63
N MET A 133 2.74 5.07 6.77
CA MET A 133 4.15 5.30 7.03
C MET A 133 4.93 4.02 6.80
N LEU A 134 6.01 4.12 6.03
CA LEU A 134 6.86 2.99 5.63
C LEU A 134 8.30 3.47 5.42
N GLN A 135 9.22 2.59 5.04
CA GLN A 135 10.59 3.02 4.70
C GLN A 135 10.57 4.09 3.60
N LYS A 136 11.35 5.15 3.79
CA LYS A 136 11.41 6.29 2.84
C LYS A 136 11.69 5.85 1.41
N GLU A 137 12.60 4.92 1.20
CA GLU A 137 12.92 4.39 -0.13
C GLU A 137 11.70 3.76 -0.81
N VAL A 138 10.90 2.98 -0.05
CA VAL A 138 9.69 2.36 -0.58
C VAL A 138 8.63 3.42 -0.86
N ALA A 139 8.44 4.39 0.04
CA ALA A 139 7.50 5.49 -0.15
C ALA A 139 7.82 6.31 -1.41
N VAL A 140 9.09 6.68 -1.59
CA VAL A 140 9.57 7.39 -2.80
C VAL A 140 9.33 6.55 -4.06
N ARG A 141 9.60 5.24 -4.00
CA ARG A 141 9.36 4.32 -5.12
C ARG A 141 7.90 4.28 -5.55
N LEU A 142 6.97 4.18 -4.58
CA LEU A 142 5.55 4.12 -4.88
C LEU A 142 5.03 5.42 -5.53
N ALA A 143 5.53 6.57 -5.09
CA ALA A 143 5.17 7.89 -5.61
C ALA A 143 5.97 8.31 -6.86
N ALA A 144 7.00 7.54 -7.25
CA ALA A 144 7.85 7.86 -8.40
C ALA A 144 7.06 7.89 -9.71
N LYS A 145 7.42 8.81 -10.61
CA LYS A 145 6.86 8.91 -11.97
C LYS A 145 7.68 8.06 -12.96
N PRO A 146 7.09 7.67 -14.10
CA PRO A 146 7.84 7.05 -15.20
C PRO A 146 9.10 7.84 -15.57
N GLY A 147 10.18 7.16 -15.93
CA GLY A 147 11.49 7.75 -16.21
C GLY A 147 12.40 7.90 -15.00
N ASN A 148 11.88 7.72 -13.80
CA ASN A 148 12.66 7.77 -12.56
C ASN A 148 13.27 6.38 -12.24
N LYS A 149 14.53 6.38 -11.76
CA LYS A 149 15.22 5.14 -11.33
C LYS A 149 14.52 4.40 -10.19
N ASP A 150 13.70 5.09 -9.39
CA ASP A 150 12.97 4.50 -8.28
C ASP A 150 11.62 3.90 -8.69
N TYR A 151 11.13 4.23 -9.90
CA TYR A 151 9.89 3.70 -10.46
C TYR A 151 9.95 2.18 -10.66
N GLY A 152 8.92 1.45 -10.23
CA GLY A 152 8.93 0.01 -10.21
C GLY A 152 7.56 -0.65 -10.35
N ILE A 153 7.50 -1.96 -10.18
CA ILE A 153 6.27 -2.78 -10.36
C ILE A 153 5.10 -2.17 -9.59
N LEU A 154 5.26 -1.94 -8.28
CA LEU A 154 4.18 -1.41 -7.44
C LEU A 154 3.80 0.03 -7.82
N SER A 155 4.75 0.84 -8.31
CA SER A 155 4.44 2.17 -8.83
C SER A 155 3.42 2.07 -9.98
N VAL A 156 3.68 1.20 -10.97
CA VAL A 156 2.77 0.98 -12.11
C VAL A 156 1.42 0.46 -11.64
N LEU A 157 1.42 -0.64 -10.85
CA LEU A 157 0.19 -1.32 -10.46
C LEU A 157 -0.72 -0.45 -9.59
N LEU A 158 -0.16 0.33 -8.66
CA LEU A 158 -0.94 1.22 -7.82
C LEU A 158 -1.41 2.46 -8.60
N GLN A 159 -0.54 3.06 -9.42
CA GLN A 159 -0.89 4.24 -10.21
C GLN A 159 -1.93 3.96 -11.30
N ALA A 160 -2.13 2.69 -11.64
CA ALA A 160 -3.25 2.27 -12.50
C ALA A 160 -4.63 2.52 -11.87
N HIS A 161 -4.69 2.70 -10.54
CA HIS A 161 -5.94 2.80 -9.80
C HIS A 161 -5.98 3.98 -8.83
N TYR A 162 -4.82 4.44 -8.33
CA TYR A 162 -4.71 5.45 -7.29
C TYR A 162 -3.90 6.65 -7.77
N ASP A 163 -4.21 7.82 -7.23
CA ASP A 163 -3.30 8.95 -7.18
C ASP A 163 -2.46 8.81 -5.91
N ILE A 164 -1.15 9.02 -6.04
CA ILE A 164 -0.19 8.79 -4.94
C ILE A 164 0.54 10.08 -4.64
N GLU A 165 0.48 10.49 -3.38
CA GLU A 165 1.13 11.68 -2.85
C GLU A 165 2.16 11.29 -1.78
N TYR A 166 3.36 11.86 -1.87
CA TYR A 166 4.36 11.78 -0.80
C TYR A 166 4.15 12.95 0.16
N LEU A 167 3.74 12.68 1.39
CA LEU A 167 3.35 13.73 2.33
C LEU A 167 4.55 14.33 3.05
N PHE A 168 5.33 13.51 3.77
CA PHE A 168 6.50 13.96 4.53
C PHE A 168 7.42 12.81 4.93
N SER A 169 8.62 13.17 5.43
CA SER A 169 9.61 12.23 5.97
C SER A 169 9.73 12.36 7.49
N LEU A 170 10.16 11.28 8.14
CA LEU A 170 10.51 11.22 9.56
C LEU A 170 11.86 10.53 9.73
N GLY A 171 12.66 11.06 10.65
CA GLY A 171 13.94 10.46 11.02
C GLY A 171 13.81 9.29 12.00
N PRO A 172 14.87 8.50 12.20
CA PRO A 172 14.86 7.36 13.14
C PRO A 172 14.62 7.75 14.60
N GLU A 173 14.96 8.97 14.99
CA GLU A 173 14.90 9.50 16.35
C GLU A 173 13.48 9.53 16.94
N VAL A 174 12.47 9.56 16.09
CA VAL A 174 11.06 9.59 16.52
C VAL A 174 10.50 8.20 16.87
N PHE A 175 11.34 7.14 16.81
CA PHE A 175 10.93 5.76 17.08
C PHE A 175 11.65 5.13 18.27
N THR A 176 11.05 4.09 18.82
CA THR A 176 11.67 3.22 19.84
C THR A 176 11.34 1.75 19.52
N PRO A 177 12.34 0.88 19.28
CA PRO A 177 13.73 1.23 18.96
C PRO A 177 13.83 2.00 17.64
N PRO A 178 14.89 2.83 17.45
CA PRO A 178 15.07 3.56 16.20
C PRO A 178 15.37 2.60 15.04
N PRO A 179 14.74 2.77 13.85
CA PRO A 179 15.10 2.06 12.64
C PRO A 179 16.46 2.53 12.11
N LYS A 180 17.06 1.77 11.19
CA LYS A 180 18.32 2.16 10.53
C LYS A 180 18.14 3.16 9.38
N VAL A 181 16.90 3.42 8.97
CA VAL A 181 16.55 4.22 7.79
C VAL A 181 15.44 5.22 8.13
N ASN A 182 15.35 6.29 7.36
CA ASN A 182 14.25 7.23 7.46
C ASN A 182 12.92 6.58 7.02
N SER A 183 11.83 7.10 7.54
CA SER A 183 10.46 6.78 7.13
C SER A 183 9.92 7.83 6.15
N GLY A 184 8.97 7.42 5.34
CA GLY A 184 8.17 8.30 4.50
C GLY A 184 6.69 8.02 4.74
N VAL A 185 5.89 9.06 4.74
CA VAL A 185 4.44 8.97 4.81
C VAL A 185 3.88 9.28 3.43
N ILE A 186 3.03 8.39 2.93
CA ILE A 186 2.35 8.53 1.64
C ILE A 186 0.84 8.46 1.82
N ARG A 187 0.15 9.09 0.90
CA ARG A 187 -1.30 9.00 0.74
C ARG A 187 -1.62 8.46 -0.64
N LEU A 188 -2.51 7.49 -0.71
CA LEU A 188 -3.08 6.99 -1.95
C LEU A 188 -4.58 7.28 -1.92
N VAL A 189 -5.12 7.83 -2.99
CA VAL A 189 -6.57 8.06 -3.15
C VAL A 189 -7.03 7.36 -4.41
N ARG A 190 -8.09 6.55 -4.28
CA ARG A 190 -8.69 5.85 -5.41
C ARG A 190 -9.22 6.85 -6.42
N ASN A 191 -8.70 6.81 -7.63
CA ASN A 191 -9.16 7.62 -8.74
C ASN A 191 -10.06 6.76 -9.65
N TRP A 192 -11.35 7.02 -9.63
CA TRP A 192 -12.36 6.24 -10.35
C TRP A 192 -12.38 6.54 -11.86
N ASP A 193 -11.74 7.63 -12.29
CA ASP A 193 -11.58 7.97 -13.72
C ASP A 193 -10.49 7.13 -14.37
N LYS A 194 -9.57 6.57 -13.57
CA LYS A 194 -8.55 5.63 -14.03
C LYS A 194 -9.18 4.26 -14.29
N LYS A 195 -9.46 4.00 -15.54
CA LYS A 195 -9.92 2.69 -16.01
C LYS A 195 -8.77 1.96 -16.69
N LEU A 196 -8.50 0.75 -16.24
CA LEU A 196 -7.53 -0.12 -16.91
C LEU A 196 -8.25 -0.80 -18.09
N GLU A 197 -7.95 -0.35 -19.30
CA GLU A 197 -8.62 -0.78 -20.55
C GLU A 197 -8.00 -2.07 -21.14
N CYS A 198 -7.55 -2.98 -20.29
CA CYS A 198 -7.01 -4.29 -20.69
C CYS A 198 -7.27 -5.32 -19.58
N ASP A 199 -6.96 -6.58 -19.85
CA ASP A 199 -7.05 -7.66 -18.85
C ASP A 199 -6.11 -7.38 -17.67
N PRO A 200 -6.64 -7.21 -16.42
CA PRO A 200 -5.82 -6.84 -15.26
C PRO A 200 -4.79 -7.89 -14.87
N ALA A 201 -5.09 -9.19 -15.08
CA ALA A 201 -4.16 -10.27 -14.75
C ALA A 201 -2.99 -10.29 -15.73
N LYS A 202 -3.26 -10.10 -17.03
CA LYS A 202 -2.24 -10.01 -18.08
C LYS A 202 -1.42 -8.74 -17.95
N PHE A 203 -2.03 -7.60 -17.64
CA PHE A 203 -1.32 -6.37 -17.30
C PHE A 203 -0.33 -6.56 -16.15
N LYS A 204 -0.79 -7.14 -15.03
CA LYS A 204 0.06 -7.45 -13.88
C LYS A 204 1.21 -8.40 -14.24
N ALA A 205 0.95 -9.42 -15.04
CA ALA A 205 1.96 -10.36 -15.50
C ALA A 205 3.01 -9.67 -16.38
N LEU A 206 2.59 -8.91 -17.38
CA LEU A 206 3.46 -8.19 -18.31
C LEU A 206 4.34 -7.17 -17.56
N VAL A 207 3.77 -6.38 -16.65
CA VAL A 207 4.53 -5.43 -15.82
C VAL A 207 5.58 -6.17 -14.98
N LYS A 208 5.24 -7.28 -14.32
CA LYS A 208 6.22 -8.08 -13.56
C LYS A 208 7.34 -8.60 -14.46
N MET A 209 7.03 -9.15 -15.63
CA MET A 209 8.02 -9.66 -16.57
C MET A 209 8.97 -8.55 -17.05
N ALA A 210 8.42 -7.38 -17.40
CA ALA A 210 9.20 -6.23 -17.84
C ALA A 210 10.23 -5.78 -16.79
N PHE A 211 9.84 -5.71 -15.54
CA PHE A 211 10.72 -5.26 -14.44
C PHE A 211 11.67 -6.34 -13.93
N ASN A 212 11.41 -7.63 -14.16
CA ASN A 212 12.35 -8.71 -13.79
C ASN A 212 13.71 -8.58 -14.49
N GLN A 213 13.73 -7.95 -15.66
CA GLN A 213 14.96 -7.67 -16.42
C GLN A 213 15.16 -6.16 -16.63
N ARG A 214 15.02 -5.38 -15.57
CA ARG A 214 14.99 -3.91 -15.57
C ARG A 214 16.07 -3.22 -16.40
N ARG A 215 17.30 -3.80 -16.46
CA ARG A 215 18.43 -3.24 -17.23
C ARG A 215 18.34 -3.51 -18.73
N LYS A 216 17.42 -4.36 -19.17
CA LYS A 216 17.23 -4.72 -20.57
C LYS A 216 16.13 -3.89 -21.22
N THR A 217 16.16 -3.76 -22.53
CA THR A 217 15.01 -3.25 -23.28
C THR A 217 13.81 -4.17 -23.15
N LEU A 218 12.61 -3.66 -23.34
CA LEU A 218 11.38 -4.46 -23.28
C LEU A 218 11.36 -5.57 -24.33
N ARG A 219 11.98 -5.36 -25.52
CA ARG A 219 12.17 -6.41 -26.53
C ARG A 219 12.83 -7.67 -25.94
N ASN A 220 13.84 -7.48 -25.09
CA ASN A 220 14.54 -8.59 -24.46
C ASN A 220 13.79 -9.10 -23.21
N ALA A 221 13.24 -8.20 -22.39
CA ALA A 221 12.56 -8.56 -21.17
C ALA A 221 11.26 -9.36 -21.43
N LEU A 222 10.56 -9.04 -22.52
CA LEU A 222 9.28 -9.65 -22.91
C LEU A 222 9.43 -10.62 -24.09
N ARG A 223 10.65 -11.10 -24.38
CA ARG A 223 10.93 -11.97 -25.54
C ARG A 223 10.05 -13.22 -25.58
N SER A 224 9.73 -13.80 -24.43
CA SER A 224 8.88 -14.99 -24.33
C SER A 224 7.44 -14.74 -24.81
N LEU A 225 6.98 -13.48 -24.80
CA LEU A 225 5.64 -13.13 -25.26
C LEU A 225 5.53 -12.99 -26.78
N GLN A 226 6.66 -13.07 -27.51
CA GLN A 226 6.71 -13.01 -28.97
C GLN A 226 5.91 -11.81 -29.56
N LEU A 227 5.95 -10.67 -28.88
CA LEU A 227 5.20 -9.47 -29.32
C LEU A 227 5.71 -9.01 -30.70
N SER A 228 4.78 -8.64 -31.58
CA SER A 228 5.10 -8.01 -32.86
C SER A 228 5.91 -6.73 -32.65
N ASP A 229 6.59 -6.28 -33.70
CA ASP A 229 7.45 -5.09 -33.58
C ASP A 229 6.64 -3.86 -33.20
N HIS A 230 7.13 -3.18 -32.16
CA HIS A 230 6.48 -2.01 -31.59
C HIS A 230 7.52 -1.02 -31.03
N PRO A 231 7.35 0.31 -31.20
CA PRO A 231 8.32 1.31 -30.74
C PRO A 231 8.63 1.24 -29.24
N LEU A 232 7.62 0.93 -28.41
CA LEU A 232 7.79 0.77 -26.97
C LEU A 232 8.78 -0.33 -26.58
N LEU A 233 8.98 -1.34 -27.41
CA LEU A 233 9.89 -2.46 -27.14
C LEU A 233 11.37 -2.04 -27.14
N THR A 234 11.70 -0.87 -27.66
CA THR A 234 13.07 -0.31 -27.61
C THR A 234 13.37 0.36 -26.26
N LYS A 235 12.36 0.70 -25.50
CA LYS A 235 12.46 1.33 -24.17
C LYS A 235 12.75 0.31 -23.07
N ARG A 236 13.06 0.80 -21.87
CA ARG A 236 13.16 0.00 -20.63
C ARG A 236 11.88 0.14 -19.80
N ALA A 237 11.62 -0.83 -18.91
CA ALA A 237 10.41 -0.87 -18.10
C ALA A 237 10.15 0.41 -17.31
N GLU A 238 11.19 1.00 -16.69
CA GLU A 238 11.03 2.23 -15.90
C GLU A 238 10.64 3.47 -16.71
N GLN A 239 10.74 3.41 -18.03
CA GLN A 239 10.39 4.53 -18.93
C GLN A 239 8.91 4.55 -19.31
N LEU A 240 8.17 3.46 -19.00
CA LEU A 240 6.77 3.30 -19.36
C LEU A 240 5.85 3.59 -18.16
N GLY A 241 4.79 4.34 -18.43
CA GLY A 241 3.67 4.51 -17.50
C GLY A 241 2.56 3.50 -17.72
N VAL A 242 1.45 3.69 -17.03
CA VAL A 242 0.27 2.82 -17.14
C VAL A 242 -0.29 2.76 -18.57
N PRO A 243 -0.44 3.88 -19.30
CA PRO A 243 -0.96 3.83 -20.67
C PRO A 243 -0.13 2.95 -21.60
N GLU A 244 1.19 3.09 -21.59
CA GLU A 244 2.08 2.32 -22.45
C GLU A 244 2.10 0.83 -22.08
N PHE A 245 2.01 0.48 -20.80
CA PHE A 245 1.85 -0.90 -20.38
C PHE A 245 0.50 -1.49 -20.77
N THR A 246 -0.57 -0.68 -20.76
CA THR A 246 -1.90 -1.07 -21.26
C THR A 246 -1.83 -1.37 -22.76
N GLU A 247 -1.22 -0.48 -23.55
CA GLU A 247 -1.00 -0.65 -24.99
C GLU A 247 -0.24 -1.96 -25.31
N LEU A 248 0.84 -2.25 -24.58
CA LEU A 248 1.57 -3.52 -24.75
C LEU A 248 0.75 -4.74 -24.35
N THR A 249 -0.14 -4.62 -23.37
CA THR A 249 -1.02 -5.70 -22.94
C THR A 249 -2.09 -5.99 -24.01
N GLU A 250 -2.65 -4.95 -24.63
CA GLU A 250 -3.60 -5.10 -25.74
C GLU A 250 -2.90 -5.65 -27.00
N LEU A 251 -1.66 -5.24 -27.29
CA LEU A 251 -0.86 -5.85 -28.33
C LEU A 251 -0.68 -7.35 -28.12
N TRP A 252 -0.38 -7.77 -26.89
CA TRP A 252 -0.25 -9.17 -26.51
C TRP A 252 -1.57 -9.94 -26.66
N LYS A 253 -2.70 -9.31 -26.30
CA LYS A 253 -4.05 -9.86 -26.50
C LYS A 253 -4.37 -10.08 -27.98
N ALA A 254 -4.08 -9.10 -28.83
CA ALA A 254 -4.31 -9.19 -30.27
C ALA A 254 -3.58 -10.37 -30.93
N GLN A 255 -2.52 -10.86 -30.31
CA GLN A 255 -1.73 -12.02 -30.75
C GLN A 255 -2.15 -13.34 -30.06
N GLY A 256 -3.28 -13.36 -29.32
CA GLY A 256 -3.76 -14.55 -28.62
C GLY A 256 -2.97 -14.94 -27.39
N TYR A 257 -2.24 -14.00 -26.77
CA TYR A 257 -1.43 -14.21 -25.57
C TYR A 257 -0.34 -15.31 -25.69
N PRO A 258 0.51 -15.30 -26.71
CA PRO A 258 1.58 -16.28 -26.81
C PRO A 258 2.52 -16.21 -25.59
N GLY A 259 2.99 -17.36 -25.13
CA GLY A 259 3.91 -17.46 -23.99
C GLY A 259 3.31 -17.09 -22.62
N ALA A 260 1.98 -17.10 -22.50
CA ALA A 260 1.23 -16.77 -21.27
C ALA A 260 1.23 -17.91 -20.25
#